data_b6d7c8694cca8b7681a794f8e6a92259
#
_entry.id   b6d7c8694cca8b7681a794f8e6a92259
#
_cell.length_a   1.000
_cell.length_b   1.000
_cell.length_c   1.000
_cell.angle_alpha   90.00
_cell.angle_beta   90.00
_cell.angle_gamma   90.00
#
_symmetry.space_group_name_H-M   'P 1'
#
loop_
_entity.id
_entity.type
_entity.pdbx_description
1 polymer ?
#
loop_
_entity_poly.entity_id
_entity_poly.type
_entity_poly.pdbx_seq_one_letter_code
_entity_poly.pdbx_strand_id
1 'polypeptide(L)'
;MIIAAMTFRLHAPWVHSLKEKRMIVKSLLAQLQNKFHVSAAEIDEQDVHQIIVIGVAVIVPNNSLADSLMEEISQFVETATDAEILEETREIR
;
A
#
# COMPACT_ATOMS: atom_id res chain seq x y z
N MET A 1 11.10 17.33 -10.16
CA MET A 1 10.16 16.77 -9.15
C MET A 1 10.40 15.28 -9.05
N ILE A 2 10.53 14.78 -7.85
CA ILE A 2 10.79 13.37 -7.60
C ILE A 2 9.56 12.76 -6.94
N ILE A 3 9.08 11.64 -7.49
CA ILE A 3 7.94 10.91 -6.97
C ILE A 3 8.40 9.52 -6.57
N ALA A 4 8.17 9.15 -5.31
CA ALA A 4 8.32 7.79 -4.84
C ALA A 4 7.00 7.06 -5.05
N ALA A 5 7.02 5.95 -5.77
CA ALA A 5 5.83 5.16 -6.07
C ALA A 5 6.04 3.70 -5.66
N MET A 6 5.03 3.11 -5.01
CA MET A 6 5.07 1.73 -4.57
C MET A 6 3.77 1.03 -4.95
N THR A 7 3.88 -0.26 -5.23
CA THR A 7 2.72 -1.13 -5.40
C THR A 7 2.87 -2.32 -4.46
N PHE A 8 1.79 -2.67 -3.77
CA PHE A 8 1.74 -3.85 -2.90
C PHE A 8 0.64 -4.77 -3.39
N ARG A 9 0.99 -6.05 -3.55
CA ARG A 9 0.02 -7.11 -3.79
C ARG A 9 -0.05 -7.97 -2.54
N LEU A 10 -1.22 -8.05 -1.92
CA LEU A 10 -1.42 -8.70 -0.64
C LEU A 10 -2.42 -9.84 -0.77
N HIS A 11 -2.23 -10.87 0.03
CA HIS A 11 -3.15 -12.01 0.11
C HIS A 11 -3.77 -12.10 1.50
N ALA A 12 -5.10 -12.05 1.55
CA ALA A 12 -5.88 -12.12 2.77
C ALA A 12 -6.86 -13.32 2.70
N PRO A 13 -6.37 -14.55 2.98
CA PRO A 13 -7.16 -15.75 2.75
C PRO A 13 -8.41 -15.89 3.64
N TRP A 14 -8.48 -15.16 4.76
CA TRP A 14 -9.63 -15.17 5.66
C TRP A 14 -10.81 -14.33 5.16
N VAL A 15 -10.62 -13.55 4.10
CA VAL A 15 -11.66 -12.66 3.57
C VAL A 15 -12.63 -13.47 2.71
N HIS A 16 -13.93 -13.36 3.00
CA HIS A 16 -14.98 -14.13 2.33
C HIS A 16 -15.99 -13.28 1.54
N SER A 17 -15.84 -11.95 1.56
CA SER A 17 -16.75 -11.07 0.83
C SER A 17 -16.05 -9.80 0.39
N LEU A 18 -16.58 -9.14 -0.64
CA LEU A 18 -16.08 -7.83 -1.07
C LEU A 18 -16.29 -6.75 -0.01
N LYS A 19 -17.38 -6.87 0.76
CA LYS A 19 -17.65 -5.92 1.85
C LYS A 19 -16.54 -5.98 2.90
N GLU A 20 -16.17 -7.19 3.31
CA GLU A 20 -15.10 -7.41 4.28
C GLU A 20 -13.75 -6.88 3.73
N LYS A 21 -13.44 -7.18 2.47
CA LYS A 21 -12.24 -6.69 1.81
C LYS A 21 -12.20 -5.16 1.79
N ARG A 22 -13.31 -4.51 1.42
CA ARG A 22 -13.38 -3.04 1.35
C ARG A 22 -13.10 -2.38 2.70
N MET A 23 -13.52 -2.99 3.79
CA MET A 23 -13.23 -2.50 5.13
C MET A 23 -11.74 -2.55 5.44
N ILE A 24 -11.08 -3.65 5.09
CA ILE A 24 -9.63 -3.83 5.28
C ILE A 24 -8.86 -2.82 4.43
N VAL A 25 -9.19 -2.70 3.16
CA VAL A 25 -8.55 -1.76 2.23
C VAL A 25 -8.72 -0.33 2.70
N LYS A 26 -9.93 0.07 3.05
CA LYS A 26 -10.22 1.42 3.53
C LYS A 26 -9.39 1.78 4.77
N SER A 27 -9.30 0.85 5.72
CA SER A 27 -8.52 1.04 6.93
C SER A 27 -7.03 1.18 6.62
N LEU A 28 -6.48 0.31 5.78
CA LEU A 28 -5.06 0.36 5.42
C LEU A 28 -4.71 1.65 4.68
N LEU A 29 -5.53 2.05 3.71
CA LEU A 29 -5.32 3.29 2.97
C LEU A 29 -5.38 4.52 3.89
N ALA A 30 -6.34 4.56 4.81
CA ALA A 30 -6.46 5.66 5.76
C ALA A 30 -5.22 5.75 6.67
N GLN A 31 -4.73 4.62 7.16
CA GLN A 31 -3.53 4.58 7.99
C GLN A 31 -2.29 5.09 7.24
N LEU A 32 -2.11 4.67 5.99
CA LEU A 32 -1.00 5.13 5.15
C LEU A 32 -1.06 6.63 4.91
N GLN A 33 -2.25 7.14 4.55
CA GLN A 33 -2.46 8.55 4.30
C GLN A 33 -2.21 9.40 5.55
N ASN A 34 -2.70 8.95 6.70
CA ASN A 34 -2.56 9.70 7.95
C ASN A 34 -1.13 9.67 8.49
N LYS A 35 -0.45 8.54 8.39
CA LYS A 35 0.91 8.40 8.93
C LYS A 35 1.97 9.05 8.05
N PHE A 36 1.87 8.88 6.73
CA PHE A 36 2.93 9.28 5.80
C PHE A 36 2.56 10.47 4.90
N HIS A 37 1.31 10.93 4.96
CA HIS A 37 0.82 12.01 4.10
C HIS A 37 1.03 11.71 2.61
N VAL A 38 0.73 10.48 2.22
CA VAL A 38 0.87 10.00 0.85
C VAL A 38 -0.48 9.93 0.16
N SER A 39 -0.46 9.86 -1.18
CA SER A 39 -1.62 9.43 -1.94
C SER A 39 -1.62 7.91 -2.00
N ALA A 40 -2.75 7.29 -1.69
CA ALA A 40 -2.87 5.83 -1.68
C ALA A 40 -4.26 5.42 -2.16
N ALA A 41 -4.31 4.35 -2.97
CA ALA A 41 -5.56 3.85 -3.54
C ALA A 41 -5.47 2.36 -3.84
N GLU A 42 -6.61 1.69 -3.87
CA GLU A 42 -6.71 0.36 -4.46
C GLU A 42 -6.65 0.52 -5.99
N ILE A 43 -5.72 -0.17 -6.65
CA ILE A 43 -5.42 0.08 -8.07
C ILE A 43 -5.73 -1.10 -8.99
N ASP A 44 -6.02 -2.28 -8.46
CA ASP A 44 -6.31 -3.48 -9.25
C ASP A 44 -7.08 -4.50 -8.43
N GLU A 45 -7.61 -5.54 -9.09
CA GLU A 45 -8.26 -6.68 -8.42
C GLU A 45 -9.42 -6.29 -7.50
N GLN A 46 -10.12 -5.19 -7.80
CA GLN A 46 -11.19 -4.67 -6.94
C GLN A 46 -12.30 -5.67 -6.66
N ASP A 47 -12.56 -6.59 -7.59
CA ASP A 47 -13.63 -7.58 -7.47
C ASP A 47 -13.16 -8.96 -6.97
N VAL A 48 -11.90 -9.08 -6.58
CA VAL A 48 -11.33 -10.31 -6.02
C VAL A 48 -11.26 -10.19 -4.50
N HIS A 49 -11.90 -11.13 -3.77
CA HIS A 49 -12.04 -11.03 -2.31
C HIS A 49 -10.73 -11.07 -1.56
N GLN A 50 -9.84 -11.97 -1.95
CA GLN A 50 -8.66 -12.33 -1.14
C GLN A 50 -7.38 -11.65 -1.61
N ILE A 51 -7.42 -10.96 -2.73
CA ILE A 51 -6.26 -10.24 -3.27
C ILE A 51 -6.51 -8.74 -3.14
N ILE A 52 -5.52 -8.04 -2.59
CA ILE A 52 -5.55 -6.59 -2.41
C ILE A 52 -4.35 -6.03 -3.16
N VAL A 53 -4.59 -5.11 -4.08
CA VAL A 53 -3.51 -4.41 -4.79
C VAL A 53 -3.67 -2.92 -4.54
N ILE A 54 -2.70 -2.33 -3.85
CA ILE A 54 -2.71 -0.91 -3.54
C ILE A 54 -1.50 -0.21 -4.15
N GLY A 55 -1.70 1.03 -4.54
CA GLY A 55 -0.64 1.93 -4.99
C GLY A 55 -0.46 3.07 -4.01
N VAL A 56 0.79 3.49 -3.85
CA VAL A 56 1.18 4.60 -2.99
C VAL A 56 2.10 5.53 -3.78
N ALA A 57 1.85 6.82 -3.72
CA ALA A 57 2.71 7.80 -4.38
C ALA A 57 2.89 9.03 -3.50
N VAL A 58 4.09 9.59 -3.52
CA VAL A 58 4.41 10.79 -2.74
C VAL A 58 5.52 11.59 -3.40
N ILE A 59 5.39 12.90 -3.38
CA ILE A 59 6.43 13.82 -3.85
C ILE A 59 7.47 13.97 -2.74
N VAL A 60 8.74 13.80 -3.09
CA VAL A 60 9.86 13.92 -2.16
C VAL A 60 10.93 14.86 -2.72
N PRO A 61 11.73 15.51 -1.86
CA PRO A 61 12.73 16.48 -2.33
C PRO A 61 13.98 15.86 -2.95
N ASN A 62 14.30 14.59 -2.63
CA ASN A 62 15.50 13.93 -3.17
C ASN A 62 15.38 12.40 -3.09
N ASN A 63 16.30 11.71 -3.79
CA ASN A 63 16.27 10.25 -3.87
C ASN A 63 16.55 9.56 -2.54
N SER A 64 17.39 10.15 -1.69
CA SER A 64 17.70 9.58 -0.38
C SER A 64 16.46 9.52 0.50
N LEU A 65 15.66 10.59 0.51
CA LEU A 65 14.40 10.61 1.25
C LEU A 65 13.35 9.67 0.63
N ALA A 66 13.36 9.52 -0.71
CA ALA A 66 12.50 8.54 -1.37
C ALA A 66 12.79 7.13 -0.86
N ASP A 67 14.06 6.73 -0.84
CA ASP A 67 14.46 5.40 -0.38
C ASP A 67 14.10 5.15 1.08
N SER A 68 14.37 6.11 1.96
CA SER A 68 14.05 6.01 3.38
C SER A 68 12.55 5.89 3.60
N LEU A 69 11.77 6.69 2.92
CA LEU A 69 10.32 6.68 3.07
C LEU A 69 9.70 5.39 2.55
N MET A 70 10.16 4.89 1.40
CA MET A 70 9.65 3.64 0.86
C MET A 70 9.97 2.46 1.78
N GLU A 71 11.14 2.46 2.43
CA GLU A 71 11.47 1.44 3.43
C GLU A 71 10.55 1.51 4.64
N GLU A 72 10.27 2.71 5.15
CA GLU A 72 9.36 2.89 6.28
C GLU A 72 7.93 2.45 5.93
N ILE A 73 7.46 2.77 4.73
CA ILE A 73 6.13 2.36 4.26
C ILE A 73 6.05 0.85 4.16
N SER A 74 7.08 0.20 3.61
CA SER A 74 7.13 -1.26 3.51
C SER A 74 7.03 -1.93 4.87
N GLN A 75 7.80 -1.47 5.84
CA GLN A 75 7.78 -1.99 7.21
C GLN A 75 6.42 -1.76 7.87
N PHE A 76 5.83 -0.59 7.63
CA PHE A 76 4.51 -0.28 8.18
C PHE A 76 3.43 -1.22 7.65
N VAL A 77 3.42 -1.46 6.34
CA VAL A 77 2.42 -2.36 5.73
C VAL A 77 2.53 -3.77 6.29
N GLU A 78 3.74 -4.27 6.52
CA GLU A 78 3.95 -5.59 7.13
C GLU A 78 3.27 -5.72 8.48
N THR A 79 3.25 -4.66 9.28
CA THR A 79 2.68 -4.68 10.63
C THR A 79 1.24 -4.21 10.71
N ALA A 80 0.79 -3.40 9.73
CA ALA A 80 -0.54 -2.81 9.73
C ALA A 80 -1.65 -3.77 9.32
N THR A 81 -1.30 -4.88 8.69
CA THR A 81 -2.26 -5.89 8.24
C THR A 81 -1.68 -7.29 8.45
N ASP A 82 -2.57 -8.27 8.68
CA ASP A 82 -2.21 -9.68 8.73
C ASP A 82 -2.13 -10.31 7.34
N ALA A 83 -2.49 -9.57 6.29
CA ALA A 83 -2.37 -10.06 4.92
C ALA A 83 -0.91 -10.27 4.54
N GLU A 84 -0.65 -11.34 3.81
CA GLU A 84 0.69 -11.65 3.32
C GLU A 84 1.06 -10.75 2.14
N ILE A 85 2.23 -10.14 2.17
CA ILE A 85 2.76 -9.39 1.03
C ILE A 85 3.29 -10.39 0.01
N LEU A 86 2.60 -10.52 -1.12
CA LEU A 86 3.01 -11.40 -2.23
C LEU A 86 4.04 -10.73 -3.13
N GLU A 87 3.90 -9.41 -3.33
CA GLU A 87 4.75 -8.65 -4.22
C GLU A 87 4.79 -7.19 -3.76
N GLU A 88 5.97 -6.60 -3.84
CA GLU A 88 6.18 -5.19 -3.58
C GLU A 88 7.05 -4.62 -4.68
N THR A 89 6.63 -3.51 -5.27
CA THR A 89 7.44 -2.79 -6.25
C THR A 89 7.75 -1.40 -5.73
N ARG A 90 8.95 -0.90 -6.06
CA ARG A 90 9.38 0.45 -5.71
C ARG A 90 9.91 1.14 -6.96
N GLU A 91 9.52 2.38 -7.14
CA GLU A 91 9.90 3.15 -8.31
C GLU A 91 10.12 4.60 -7.92
N ILE A 92 11.15 5.20 -8.47
CA ILE A 92 11.42 6.65 -8.33
C ILE A 92 11.25 7.27 -9.70
N ARG A 93 10.36 8.24 -9.78
CA ARG A 93 10.03 8.94 -11.03
C ARG A 93 10.38 10.42 -10.98
#